data_8fd4ecdd57806715045eb453285481e7
#
_entry.id   8fd4ecdd57806715045eb453285481e7
#
_cell.length_a   1.000
_cell.length_b   1.000
_cell.length_c   1.000
_cell.angle_alpha   90.00
_cell.angle_beta   90.00
_cell.angle_gamma   90.00
#
_symmetry.space_group_name_H-M   'P 1'
#
loop_
_entity.id
_entity.type
_entity.pdbx_description
1 polymer ?
#
loop_
_entity_poly.entity_id
_entity_poly.type
_entity_poly.pdbx_seq_one_letter_code
_entity_poly.pdbx_strand_id
1 'polypeptide(L)'
;MQIKLILCPIDFSEFSARAYRYALSLAEHYHAKLVALHVVEIWRHPSASFSTTADLYQKFRQAFLENGGLQLQEFVKEHASPEIQRELVVQEGTAADEILSCARTHRADLIAMGTHGRRGFDRLMLGSVTDRVMRAASCPVLVVSSRSRDAAVAATERHPHRLDRILLCTDFSENSERALNYAVSVAEEYSAEITLLNVLEHAPAPAEQKSAIAAAQKQLDKLISPEQHKSLKIKTAMRVGKAYEQIVKLAEEAQSDLLVVGVHGRGALDAAIFGSTTYRVMQLGSCPVLAVPA
;
A
#
# COMPACT_ATOMS: atom_id res chain seq x y z
N MET A 1 -2.98 -14.98 5.85
CA MET A 1 -3.63 -13.71 6.29
C MET A 1 -5.08 -13.75 5.83
N GLN A 2 -6.03 -13.43 6.69
CA GLN A 2 -7.43 -13.36 6.27
C GLN A 2 -7.83 -11.90 6.20
N ILE A 3 -7.99 -11.36 4.98
CA ILE A 3 -8.48 -9.99 4.77
C ILE A 3 -10.01 -10.04 4.81
N LYS A 4 -10.63 -9.41 5.81
CA LYS A 4 -12.09 -9.32 5.97
C LYS A 4 -12.62 -7.94 5.66
N LEU A 5 -11.79 -6.91 5.83
CA LEU A 5 -12.14 -5.54 5.58
C LEU A 5 -10.99 -4.75 4.96
N ILE A 6 -11.28 -4.15 3.80
CA ILE A 6 -10.38 -3.25 3.09
C ILE A 6 -10.94 -1.82 3.18
N LEU A 7 -10.12 -0.88 3.63
CA LEU A 7 -10.41 0.55 3.59
C LEU A 7 -9.76 1.17 2.36
N CYS A 8 -10.54 1.87 1.55
CA CYS A 8 -10.03 2.61 0.40
C CYS A 8 -10.43 4.09 0.47
N PRO A 9 -9.48 4.99 0.81
CA PRO A 9 -9.70 6.42 0.75
C PRO A 9 -9.84 6.91 -0.69
N ILE A 10 -10.86 7.72 -0.95
CA ILE A 10 -11.22 8.25 -2.27
C ILE A 10 -11.16 9.77 -2.24
N ASP A 11 -10.36 10.36 -3.11
CA ASP A 11 -10.30 11.80 -3.34
C ASP A 11 -10.73 12.18 -4.77
N PHE A 12 -11.26 11.22 -5.52
CA PHE A 12 -11.70 11.33 -6.92
C PHE A 12 -10.55 11.63 -7.91
N SER A 13 -9.31 11.44 -7.52
CA SER A 13 -8.18 11.46 -8.44
C SER A 13 -8.07 10.14 -9.21
N GLU A 14 -7.34 10.14 -10.33
CA GLU A 14 -7.01 8.92 -11.07
C GLU A 14 -6.23 7.92 -10.20
N PHE A 15 -5.43 8.41 -9.24
CA PHE A 15 -4.67 7.57 -8.32
C PHE A 15 -5.58 6.84 -7.34
N SER A 16 -6.58 7.52 -6.78
CA SER A 16 -7.56 6.86 -5.91
C SER A 16 -8.46 5.90 -6.70
N ALA A 17 -8.78 6.21 -7.95
CA ALA A 17 -9.52 5.31 -8.82
C ALA A 17 -8.73 4.01 -9.10
N ARG A 18 -7.42 4.10 -9.35
CA ARG A 18 -6.56 2.93 -9.50
C ARG A 18 -6.50 2.10 -8.22
N ALA A 19 -6.27 2.75 -7.08
CA ALA A 19 -6.26 2.07 -5.78
C ALA A 19 -7.59 1.36 -5.49
N TYR A 20 -8.70 2.00 -5.84
CA TYR A 20 -10.04 1.43 -5.67
C TYR A 20 -10.24 0.17 -6.52
N ARG A 21 -9.77 0.15 -7.78
CA ARG A 21 -9.82 -1.06 -8.63
C ARG A 21 -9.03 -2.23 -8.04
N TYR A 22 -7.83 -1.96 -7.49
CA TYR A 22 -7.07 -2.98 -6.77
C TYR A 22 -7.80 -3.45 -5.50
N ALA A 23 -8.36 -2.52 -4.73
CA ALA A 23 -9.14 -2.84 -3.54
C ALA A 23 -10.37 -3.71 -3.87
N LEU A 24 -11.07 -3.41 -4.98
CA LEU A 24 -12.18 -4.23 -5.47
C LEU A 24 -11.74 -5.65 -5.78
N SER A 25 -10.68 -5.82 -6.56
CA SER A 25 -10.18 -7.15 -6.93
C SER A 25 -9.75 -7.98 -5.72
N LEU A 26 -9.08 -7.35 -4.75
CA LEU A 26 -8.74 -8.01 -3.49
C LEU A 26 -9.99 -8.35 -2.67
N ALA A 27 -10.97 -7.44 -2.62
CA ALA A 27 -12.22 -7.68 -1.89
C ALA A 27 -13.03 -8.84 -2.51
N GLU A 28 -13.06 -8.94 -3.85
CA GLU A 28 -13.64 -10.09 -4.56
C GLU A 28 -12.94 -11.39 -4.19
N HIS A 29 -11.61 -11.41 -4.27
CA HIS A 29 -10.82 -12.61 -4.02
C HIS A 29 -10.96 -13.11 -2.58
N TYR A 30 -10.88 -12.20 -1.60
CA TYR A 30 -10.96 -12.54 -0.18
C TYR A 30 -12.38 -12.59 0.38
N HIS A 31 -13.41 -12.31 -0.43
CA HIS A 31 -14.79 -12.10 0.02
C HIS A 31 -14.87 -11.07 1.15
N ALA A 32 -14.04 -10.02 1.04
CA ALA A 32 -13.90 -8.98 2.04
C ALA A 32 -14.91 -7.85 1.85
N LYS A 33 -15.29 -7.19 2.94
CA LYS A 33 -16.02 -5.94 2.90
C LYS A 33 -15.10 -4.81 2.45
N LEU A 34 -15.57 -3.95 1.54
CA LEU A 34 -14.87 -2.75 1.08
C LEU A 34 -15.51 -1.50 1.64
N VAL A 35 -14.76 -0.73 2.41
CA VAL A 35 -15.15 0.59 2.92
C VAL A 35 -14.51 1.65 2.02
N ALA A 36 -15.33 2.38 1.25
CA ALA A 36 -14.92 3.53 0.46
C ALA A 36 -15.11 4.80 1.32
N LEU A 37 -14.01 5.46 1.67
CA LEU A 37 -14.00 6.65 2.52
C LEU A 37 -13.70 7.90 1.70
N HIS A 38 -14.56 8.90 1.74
CA HIS A 38 -14.24 10.26 1.30
C HIS A 38 -14.12 11.20 2.49
N VAL A 39 -13.03 11.97 2.55
CA VAL A 39 -12.82 12.97 3.60
C VAL A 39 -12.99 14.37 3.03
N VAL A 40 -13.92 15.11 3.61
CA VAL A 40 -14.23 16.50 3.26
C VAL A 40 -13.42 17.41 4.17
N GLU A 41 -12.41 18.08 3.62
CA GLU A 41 -11.62 19.07 4.35
C GLU A 41 -12.32 20.43 4.33
N ILE A 42 -13.04 20.75 5.40
CA ILE A 42 -13.72 22.05 5.54
C ILE A 42 -12.78 23.00 6.32
N TRP A 43 -12.35 24.06 5.66
CA TRP A 43 -11.53 25.09 6.30
C TRP A 43 -12.35 25.86 7.33
N ARG A 44 -12.03 25.68 8.63
CA ARG A 44 -12.58 26.53 9.69
C ARG A 44 -11.96 27.92 9.58
N HIS A 45 -12.73 28.89 9.08
CA HIS A 45 -12.29 30.28 9.12
C HIS A 45 -12.33 30.77 10.59
N PRO A 46 -11.26 31.37 11.13
CA PRO A 46 -11.22 31.84 12.53
C PRO A 46 -12.31 32.87 12.89
N SER A 47 -12.91 33.51 11.89
CA SER A 47 -13.95 34.52 12.05
C SER A 47 -15.38 33.98 12.18
N ALA A 48 -15.60 32.67 12.21
CA ALA A 48 -16.93 32.03 12.37
C ALA A 48 -17.51 32.16 13.81
N SER A 49 -17.04 33.13 14.60
CA SER A 49 -17.46 33.31 15.99
C SER A 49 -18.71 34.19 16.18
N PHE A 50 -19.33 34.68 15.11
CA PHE A 50 -20.57 35.46 15.18
C PHE A 50 -21.79 34.59 14.91
N SER A 51 -22.84 34.72 15.70
CA SER A 51 -24.03 33.87 15.71
C SER A 51 -24.73 33.72 14.34
N THR A 52 -24.74 34.76 13.52
CA THR A 52 -25.31 34.72 12.16
C THR A 52 -24.45 33.91 11.17
N THR A 53 -23.16 33.76 11.44
CA THR A 53 -22.24 32.96 10.63
C THR A 53 -22.28 31.49 11.01
N ALA A 54 -22.70 31.13 12.23
CA ALA A 54 -22.76 29.72 12.67
C ALA A 54 -23.81 28.91 11.88
N ASP A 55 -25.03 29.46 11.69
CA ASP A 55 -26.06 28.79 10.89
C ASP A 55 -25.67 28.65 9.41
N LEU A 56 -25.07 29.68 8.86
CA LEU A 56 -24.59 29.65 7.49
C LEU A 56 -23.46 28.62 7.34
N TYR A 57 -22.54 28.57 8.30
CA TYR A 57 -21.46 27.56 8.33
C TYR A 57 -22.04 26.14 8.39
N GLN A 58 -23.04 25.88 9.25
CA GLN A 58 -23.67 24.56 9.34
C GLN A 58 -24.35 24.15 8.04
N LYS A 59 -25.05 25.08 7.37
CA LYS A 59 -25.64 24.81 6.05
C LYS A 59 -24.59 24.50 4.99
N PHE A 60 -23.50 25.26 4.92
CA PHE A 60 -22.40 24.96 4.01
C PHE A 60 -21.75 23.61 4.33
N ARG A 61 -21.46 23.36 5.60
CA ARG A 61 -20.91 22.09 6.07
C ARG A 61 -21.77 20.91 5.63
N GLN A 62 -23.07 20.98 5.86
CA GLN A 62 -23.99 19.94 5.46
C GLN A 62 -24.01 19.75 3.94
N ALA A 63 -24.07 20.84 3.16
CA ALA A 63 -24.06 20.79 1.71
C ALA A 63 -22.76 20.15 1.16
N PHE A 64 -21.60 20.43 1.77
CA PHE A 64 -20.33 19.79 1.39
C PHE A 64 -20.30 18.29 1.68
N LEU A 65 -20.82 17.87 2.84
CA LEU A 65 -20.92 16.46 3.20
C LEU A 65 -21.90 15.70 2.28
N GLU A 66 -23.05 16.28 2.00
CA GLU A 66 -24.03 15.71 1.07
C GLU A 66 -23.46 15.60 -0.35
N ASN A 67 -22.80 16.65 -0.84
CA ASN A 67 -22.17 16.62 -2.16
C ASN A 67 -21.03 15.58 -2.21
N GLY A 68 -20.20 15.48 -1.17
CA GLY A 68 -19.19 14.44 -1.06
C GLY A 68 -19.78 13.03 -1.10
N GLY A 69 -20.94 12.84 -0.46
CA GLY A 69 -21.70 11.59 -0.49
C GLY A 69 -22.21 11.24 -1.88
N LEU A 70 -22.78 12.21 -2.59
CA LEU A 70 -23.25 12.02 -3.98
C LEU A 70 -22.11 11.69 -4.93
N GLN A 71 -20.99 12.42 -4.84
CA GLN A 71 -19.80 12.14 -5.65
C GLN A 71 -19.23 10.74 -5.36
N LEU A 72 -19.20 10.33 -4.09
CA LEU A 72 -18.72 9.01 -3.71
C LEU A 72 -19.63 7.89 -4.23
N GLN A 73 -20.94 8.09 -4.20
CA GLN A 73 -21.92 7.15 -4.77
C GLN A 73 -21.75 7.01 -6.28
N GLU A 74 -21.59 8.11 -7.00
CA GLU A 74 -21.36 8.11 -8.45
C GLU A 74 -20.05 7.40 -8.80
N PHE A 75 -18.96 7.76 -8.13
CA PHE A 75 -17.65 7.14 -8.31
C PHE A 75 -17.71 5.62 -8.10
N VAL A 76 -18.34 5.16 -7.02
CA VAL A 76 -18.45 3.73 -6.72
C VAL A 76 -19.35 3.00 -7.72
N LYS A 77 -20.38 3.69 -8.25
CA LYS A 77 -21.27 3.13 -9.29
C LYS A 77 -20.56 2.93 -10.63
N GLU A 78 -19.68 3.85 -11.01
CA GLU A 78 -18.86 3.72 -12.22
C GLU A 78 -17.91 2.52 -12.17
N HIS A 79 -17.49 2.11 -10.97
CA HIS A 79 -16.58 1.01 -10.72
C HIS A 79 -17.27 -0.21 -10.09
N ALA A 80 -18.56 -0.42 -10.40
CA ALA A 80 -19.38 -1.41 -9.70
C ALA A 80 -18.98 -2.87 -10.00
N SER A 81 -18.74 -3.62 -8.94
CA SER A 81 -18.84 -5.09 -8.91
C SER A 81 -20.04 -5.49 -8.04
N PRO A 82 -21.03 -6.21 -8.55
CA PRO A 82 -22.26 -6.49 -7.83
C PRO A 82 -22.10 -7.43 -6.62
N GLU A 83 -21.00 -8.18 -6.56
CA GLU A 83 -20.82 -9.27 -5.59
C GLU A 83 -20.13 -8.84 -4.28
N ILE A 84 -19.64 -7.60 -4.19
CA ILE A 84 -18.88 -7.12 -3.03
C ILE A 84 -19.76 -6.35 -2.06
N GLN A 85 -19.70 -6.70 -0.77
CA GLN A 85 -20.28 -5.90 0.28
C GLN A 85 -19.51 -4.58 0.42
N ARG A 86 -20.19 -3.44 0.18
CA ARG A 86 -19.60 -2.10 0.23
C ARG A 86 -20.25 -1.23 1.25
N GLU A 87 -19.44 -0.40 1.90
CA GLU A 87 -19.91 0.68 2.75
C GLU A 87 -19.30 2.00 2.25
N LEU A 88 -20.13 3.03 2.14
CA LEU A 88 -19.72 4.37 1.74
C LEU A 88 -19.69 5.24 2.99
N VAL A 89 -18.56 5.84 3.27
CA VAL A 89 -18.32 6.67 4.45
C VAL A 89 -17.85 8.05 4.00
N VAL A 90 -18.50 9.10 4.50
CA VAL A 90 -18.04 10.48 4.34
C VAL A 90 -17.75 11.04 5.71
N GLN A 91 -16.54 11.55 5.89
CA GLN A 91 -16.10 12.16 7.15
C GLN A 91 -15.59 13.58 6.90
N GLU A 92 -15.72 14.43 7.89
CA GLU A 92 -15.16 15.77 7.90
C GLU A 92 -13.91 15.78 8.75
N GLY A 93 -12.81 16.32 8.22
CA GLY A 93 -11.57 16.47 9.00
C GLY A 93 -10.33 16.54 8.13
N THR A 94 -9.19 16.27 8.73
CA THR A 94 -7.92 16.14 8.02
C THR A 94 -7.82 14.75 7.41
N ALA A 95 -7.59 14.66 6.11
CA ALA A 95 -7.66 13.38 5.38
C ALA A 95 -6.88 12.25 6.05
N ALA A 96 -5.61 12.48 6.43
CA ALA A 96 -4.80 11.42 7.04
C ALA A 96 -5.34 10.96 8.42
N ASP A 97 -5.84 11.90 9.24
CA ASP A 97 -6.35 11.58 10.58
C ASP A 97 -7.65 10.78 10.48
N GLU A 98 -8.56 11.18 9.58
CA GLU A 98 -9.82 10.50 9.37
C GLU A 98 -9.63 9.11 8.74
N ILE A 99 -8.67 8.94 7.82
CA ILE A 99 -8.31 7.63 7.27
C ILE A 99 -7.84 6.70 8.39
N LEU A 100 -6.92 7.16 9.24
CA LEU A 100 -6.39 6.37 10.35
C LEU A 100 -7.47 6.07 11.40
N SER A 101 -8.35 7.03 11.69
CA SER A 101 -9.47 6.87 12.60
C SER A 101 -10.47 5.84 12.06
N CYS A 102 -10.84 5.95 10.79
CA CYS A 102 -11.75 5.03 10.11
C CYS A 102 -11.16 3.61 10.07
N ALA A 103 -9.87 3.47 9.75
CA ALA A 103 -9.18 2.18 9.76
C ALA A 103 -9.25 1.50 11.12
N ARG A 104 -9.01 2.24 12.21
CA ARG A 104 -9.10 1.72 13.58
C ARG A 104 -10.54 1.35 13.96
N THR A 105 -11.49 2.23 13.69
CA THR A 105 -12.91 2.05 14.06
C THR A 105 -13.50 0.82 13.37
N HIS A 106 -13.20 0.64 12.09
CA HIS A 106 -13.68 -0.50 11.30
C HIS A 106 -12.79 -1.75 11.46
N ARG A 107 -11.66 -1.65 12.16
CA ARG A 107 -10.65 -2.72 12.26
C ARG A 107 -10.21 -3.21 10.88
N ALA A 108 -9.82 -2.26 10.03
CA ALA A 108 -9.38 -2.58 8.67
C ALA A 108 -8.15 -3.50 8.69
N ASP A 109 -8.20 -4.56 7.89
CA ASP A 109 -7.08 -5.48 7.70
C ASP A 109 -6.09 -4.96 6.66
N LEU A 110 -6.55 -4.05 5.79
CA LEU A 110 -5.76 -3.43 4.72
C LEU A 110 -6.29 -2.03 4.40
N ILE A 111 -5.38 -1.08 4.20
CA ILE A 111 -5.69 0.21 3.57
C ILE A 111 -5.15 0.18 2.15
N ALA A 112 -5.97 0.45 1.14
CA ALA A 112 -5.54 0.56 -0.26
C ALA A 112 -5.64 2.02 -0.71
N MET A 113 -4.52 2.63 -1.13
CA MET A 113 -4.51 4.04 -1.50
C MET A 113 -3.51 4.37 -2.61
N GLY A 114 -3.73 5.47 -3.30
CA GLY A 114 -2.83 5.96 -4.34
C GLY A 114 -1.58 6.63 -3.76
N THR A 115 -0.53 6.74 -4.57
CA THR A 115 0.69 7.48 -4.18
C THR A 115 0.47 8.98 -4.06
N HIS A 116 -0.49 9.55 -4.79
CA HIS A 116 -0.78 10.99 -4.86
C HIS A 116 -2.29 11.22 -4.78
N GLY A 117 -2.68 12.45 -4.47
CA GLY A 117 -4.05 12.92 -4.55
C GLY A 117 -4.21 14.02 -5.61
N ARG A 118 -5.32 14.77 -5.55
CA ARG A 118 -5.69 15.83 -6.51
C ARG A 118 -4.63 16.90 -6.75
N ARG A 119 -3.74 17.17 -5.77
CA ARG A 119 -2.71 18.22 -5.81
C ARG A 119 -1.35 17.72 -6.24
N GLY A 120 -1.21 16.46 -6.64
CA GLY A 120 0.06 15.82 -6.98
C GLY A 120 0.61 16.31 -8.31
N PHE A 121 1.21 17.51 -8.33
CA PHE A 121 1.89 18.07 -9.50
C PHE A 121 3.28 17.46 -9.73
N ASP A 122 3.90 16.91 -8.70
CA ASP A 122 5.27 16.38 -8.77
C ASP A 122 5.24 14.85 -8.66
N ARG A 123 5.39 14.16 -9.78
CA ARG A 123 5.44 12.69 -9.86
C ARG A 123 6.61 12.08 -9.08
N LEU A 124 7.48 12.93 -8.50
CA LEU A 124 8.68 12.54 -7.76
C LEU A 124 8.51 12.58 -6.24
N MET A 125 7.33 12.96 -5.71
CA MET A 125 7.08 13.00 -4.27
C MET A 125 5.85 12.16 -3.91
N LEU A 126 5.95 11.36 -2.84
CA LEU A 126 4.79 10.67 -2.26
C LEU A 126 3.85 11.72 -1.65
N GLY A 127 2.54 11.58 -1.87
CA GLY A 127 1.56 12.51 -1.32
C GLY A 127 1.61 12.59 0.21
N SER A 128 1.42 13.78 0.76
CA SER A 128 1.50 14.03 2.21
C SER A 128 0.52 13.16 3.03
N VAL A 129 -0.66 12.88 2.48
CA VAL A 129 -1.65 12.01 3.11
C VAL A 129 -1.14 10.58 3.14
N THR A 130 -0.63 10.08 2.02
CA THR A 130 -0.09 8.72 1.90
C THR A 130 1.11 8.53 2.83
N ASP A 131 2.04 9.48 2.85
CA ASP A 131 3.20 9.46 3.75
C ASP A 131 2.77 9.39 5.23
N ARG A 132 1.80 10.24 5.63
CA ARG A 132 1.32 10.26 7.02
C ARG A 132 0.55 8.99 7.41
N VAL A 133 -0.30 8.46 6.52
CA VAL A 133 -1.01 7.20 6.74
C VAL A 133 -0.03 6.04 6.90
N MET A 134 0.96 5.95 6.02
CA MET A 134 1.98 4.91 6.05
C MET A 134 2.79 4.87 7.36
N ARG A 135 3.06 6.04 7.95
CA ARG A 135 3.81 6.14 9.23
C ARG A 135 2.99 5.73 10.44
N ALA A 136 1.67 5.87 10.38
CA ALA A 136 0.80 5.77 11.55
C ALA A 136 -0.25 4.64 11.43
N ALA A 137 -0.31 3.94 10.33
CA ALA A 137 -1.24 2.83 10.14
C ALA A 137 -0.86 1.64 11.03
N SER A 138 -1.87 1.01 11.62
CA SER A 138 -1.74 -0.22 12.42
C SER A 138 -1.96 -1.50 11.60
N CYS A 139 -2.32 -1.37 10.32
CA CYS A 139 -2.48 -2.46 9.39
C CYS A 139 -1.66 -2.19 8.11
N PRO A 140 -1.38 -3.21 7.29
CA PRO A 140 -0.69 -3.01 6.02
C PRO A 140 -1.36 -1.98 5.12
N VAL A 141 -0.53 -1.26 4.36
CA VAL A 141 -0.98 -0.26 3.38
C VAL A 141 -0.53 -0.68 1.99
N LEU A 142 -1.49 -0.93 1.10
CA LEU A 142 -1.25 -1.16 -0.31
C LEU A 142 -1.19 0.19 -1.03
N VAL A 143 -0.02 0.55 -1.51
CA VAL A 143 0.19 1.81 -2.24
C VAL A 143 0.26 1.54 -3.73
N VAL A 144 -0.63 2.16 -4.49
CA VAL A 144 -0.74 1.99 -5.94
C VAL A 144 -0.22 3.25 -6.64
N SER A 145 0.85 3.10 -7.41
CA SER A 145 1.47 4.19 -8.16
C SER A 145 0.85 4.35 -9.56
N SER A 146 1.13 5.48 -10.21
CA SER A 146 0.78 5.68 -11.63
C SER A 146 1.50 4.72 -12.57
N ARG A 147 2.63 4.15 -12.13
CA ARG A 147 3.42 3.18 -12.87
C ARG A 147 2.97 1.75 -12.66
N SER A 148 2.17 1.50 -11.62
CA SER A 148 1.60 0.17 -11.38
C SER A 148 0.80 -0.24 -12.62
N ARG A 149 1.03 -1.46 -13.09
CA ARG A 149 0.33 -2.00 -14.27
C ARG A 149 -1.17 -1.82 -14.06
N ASP A 150 -1.88 -1.40 -15.10
CA ASP A 150 -3.27 -1.02 -14.94
C ASP A 150 -4.12 -2.27 -14.63
N ALA A 151 -4.71 -2.24 -13.46
CA ALA A 151 -5.75 -3.18 -13.09
C ALA A 151 -6.91 -3.23 -14.11
N ALA A 152 -7.10 -2.12 -14.87
CA ALA A 152 -8.16 -2.00 -15.85
C ALA A 152 -7.95 -2.84 -17.12
N VAL A 153 -6.71 -3.16 -17.48
CA VAL A 153 -6.44 -4.02 -18.65
C VAL A 153 -6.86 -5.48 -18.37
N ALA A 154 -6.80 -5.90 -17.11
CA ALA A 154 -7.29 -7.22 -16.70
C ALA A 154 -8.80 -7.24 -16.41
N ALA A 155 -9.42 -6.09 -16.14
CA ALA A 155 -10.86 -6.00 -15.84
C ALA A 155 -11.77 -6.08 -17.08
N THR A 156 -11.23 -5.96 -18.30
CA THR A 156 -11.99 -6.28 -19.53
C THR A 156 -12.18 -7.79 -19.75
N GLU A 157 -11.35 -8.59 -19.11
CA GLU A 157 -11.54 -10.03 -19.01
C GLU A 157 -11.90 -10.31 -17.55
N ARG A 158 -13.09 -10.66 -17.22
CA ARG A 158 -13.75 -11.00 -15.95
C ARG A 158 -12.91 -11.83 -14.93
N HIS A 159 -11.63 -11.53 -14.77
CA HIS A 159 -10.76 -12.22 -13.83
C HIS A 159 -10.24 -11.25 -12.78
N PRO A 160 -10.35 -11.59 -11.48
CA PRO A 160 -9.73 -10.83 -10.41
C PRO A 160 -8.21 -10.76 -10.66
N HIS A 161 -7.57 -9.68 -10.22
CA HIS A 161 -6.12 -9.53 -10.32
C HIS A 161 -5.44 -10.75 -9.73
N ARG A 162 -4.74 -11.47 -10.60
CA ARG A 162 -3.96 -12.62 -10.17
C ARG A 162 -2.58 -12.11 -9.72
N LEU A 163 -2.22 -12.41 -8.51
CA LEU A 163 -0.87 -12.16 -7.99
C LEU A 163 -0.05 -13.44 -8.20
N ASP A 164 0.67 -13.53 -9.32
CA ASP A 164 1.46 -14.73 -9.64
C ASP A 164 2.90 -14.62 -9.12
N ARG A 165 3.43 -13.39 -8.99
CA ARG A 165 4.84 -13.13 -8.68
C ARG A 165 4.96 -12.03 -7.63
N ILE A 166 5.44 -12.40 -6.45
CA ILE A 166 5.62 -11.52 -5.31
C ILE A 166 7.13 -11.29 -5.12
N LEU A 167 7.56 -10.03 -5.08
CA LEU A 167 8.90 -9.66 -4.68
C LEU A 167 8.88 -9.18 -3.23
N LEU A 168 9.53 -9.92 -2.33
CA LEU A 168 9.72 -9.52 -0.95
C LEU A 168 11.14 -9.01 -0.75
N CYS A 169 11.26 -7.81 -0.18
CA CYS A 169 12.55 -7.22 0.16
C CYS A 169 12.82 -7.36 1.65
N THR A 170 14.00 -7.87 1.99
CA THR A 170 14.42 -8.03 3.39
C THR A 170 15.79 -7.41 3.62
N ASP A 171 15.93 -6.73 4.74
CA ASP A 171 17.20 -6.30 5.32
C ASP A 171 17.52 -7.08 6.60
N PHE A 172 16.80 -8.17 6.85
CA PHE A 172 16.87 -9.01 8.04
C PHE A 172 16.50 -8.29 9.35
N SER A 173 15.73 -7.20 9.28
CA SER A 173 15.13 -6.57 10.45
C SER A 173 13.83 -7.29 10.85
N GLU A 174 13.36 -7.07 12.09
CA GLU A 174 12.08 -7.61 12.55
C GLU A 174 10.91 -7.16 11.67
N ASN A 175 10.95 -5.94 11.16
CA ASN A 175 9.92 -5.42 10.26
C ASN A 175 9.91 -6.16 8.92
N SER A 176 11.09 -6.52 8.39
CA SER A 176 11.18 -7.33 7.18
C SER A 176 10.74 -8.79 7.41
N GLU A 177 10.91 -9.32 8.63
CA GLU A 177 10.37 -10.64 9.01
C GLU A 177 8.84 -10.63 9.10
N ARG A 178 8.24 -9.54 9.62
CA ARG A 178 6.78 -9.37 9.57
C ARG A 178 6.28 -9.30 8.12
N ALA A 179 6.99 -8.55 7.27
CA ALA A 179 6.68 -8.46 5.84
C ALA A 179 6.74 -9.83 5.15
N LEU A 180 7.67 -10.71 5.56
CA LEU A 180 7.74 -12.09 5.08
C LEU A 180 6.47 -12.87 5.40
N ASN A 181 5.95 -12.77 6.63
CA ASN A 181 4.73 -13.47 7.02
C ASN A 181 3.53 -13.04 6.17
N TYR A 182 3.42 -11.74 5.84
CA TYR A 182 2.39 -11.25 4.93
C TYR A 182 2.60 -11.76 3.49
N ALA A 183 3.84 -11.70 2.98
CA ALA A 183 4.15 -12.17 1.63
C ALA A 183 3.85 -13.68 1.47
N VAL A 184 4.24 -14.49 2.46
CA VAL A 184 3.95 -15.94 2.50
C VAL A 184 2.45 -16.18 2.47
N SER A 185 1.69 -15.50 3.34
CA SER A 185 0.24 -15.66 3.40
C SER A 185 -0.47 -15.28 2.10
N VAL A 186 -0.03 -14.19 1.44
CA VAL A 186 -0.55 -13.79 0.13
C VAL A 186 -0.16 -14.81 -0.93
N ALA A 187 1.07 -15.33 -0.90
CA ALA A 187 1.53 -16.32 -1.86
C ALA A 187 0.78 -17.67 -1.73
N GLU A 188 0.49 -18.10 -0.50
CA GLU A 188 -0.34 -19.30 -0.26
C GLU A 188 -1.74 -19.14 -0.83
N GLU A 189 -2.36 -17.97 -0.62
CA GLU A 189 -3.72 -17.68 -1.09
C GLU A 189 -3.81 -17.66 -2.62
N TYR A 190 -2.84 -17.02 -3.29
CA TYR A 190 -2.83 -16.89 -4.75
C TYR A 190 -2.06 -18.02 -5.48
N SER A 191 -1.44 -18.95 -4.75
CA SER A 191 -0.48 -19.91 -5.30
C SER A 191 0.66 -19.25 -6.07
N ALA A 192 1.12 -18.09 -5.57
CA ALA A 192 2.11 -17.25 -6.19
C ALA A 192 3.54 -17.72 -5.93
N GLU A 193 4.46 -17.34 -6.82
CA GLU A 193 5.91 -17.47 -6.60
C GLU A 193 6.42 -16.27 -5.78
N ILE A 194 7.27 -16.53 -4.79
CA ILE A 194 7.96 -15.48 -4.03
C ILE A 194 9.42 -15.40 -4.48
N THR A 195 9.88 -14.21 -4.80
CA THR A 195 11.30 -13.88 -4.89
C THR A 195 11.73 -13.10 -3.65
N LEU A 196 12.62 -13.68 -2.84
CA LEU A 196 13.19 -13.06 -1.66
C LEU A 196 14.44 -12.30 -2.03
N LEU A 197 14.45 -10.97 -1.91
CA LEU A 197 15.57 -10.11 -2.26
C LEU A 197 16.24 -9.52 -1.02
N ASN A 198 17.56 -9.67 -0.93
CA ASN A 198 18.40 -8.83 -0.10
C ASN A 198 19.37 -8.02 -0.95
N VAL A 199 19.62 -6.76 -0.59
CA VAL A 199 20.55 -5.87 -1.28
C VAL A 199 21.65 -5.45 -0.34
N LEU A 200 22.89 -5.69 -0.73
CA LEU A 200 24.09 -5.21 -0.05
C LEU A 200 24.40 -3.79 -0.55
N GLU A 201 24.05 -2.76 0.23
CA GLU A 201 24.28 -1.37 -0.16
C GLU A 201 25.74 -0.94 -0.06
N HIS A 202 26.44 -1.43 0.95
CA HIS A 202 27.85 -1.17 1.17
C HIS A 202 28.62 -2.45 0.82
N ALA A 203 29.02 -2.54 -0.44
CA ALA A 203 29.87 -3.64 -0.86
C ALA A 203 31.22 -3.54 -0.13
N PRO A 204 31.63 -4.59 0.60
CA PRO A 204 32.99 -4.67 1.11
C PRO A 204 33.99 -4.62 -0.04
N ALA A 205 35.28 -4.48 0.26
CA ALA A 205 36.33 -4.57 -0.74
C ALA A 205 36.13 -5.81 -1.63
N PRO A 206 36.53 -5.78 -2.92
CA PRO A 206 36.26 -6.88 -3.87
C PRO A 206 36.66 -8.26 -3.36
N ALA A 207 37.70 -8.35 -2.52
CA ALA A 207 38.15 -9.58 -1.91
C ALA A 207 37.16 -10.18 -0.90
N GLU A 208 36.36 -9.33 -0.21
CA GLU A 208 35.41 -9.72 0.84
C GLU A 208 33.99 -9.86 0.30
N GLN A 209 33.71 -9.33 -0.88
CA GLN A 209 32.36 -9.27 -1.46
C GLN A 209 31.74 -10.66 -1.64
N LYS A 210 32.54 -11.64 -2.07
CA LYS A 210 32.07 -13.02 -2.25
C LYS A 210 31.64 -13.65 -0.92
N SER A 211 32.41 -13.42 0.15
CA SER A 211 32.05 -13.94 1.48
C SER A 211 30.83 -13.26 2.06
N ALA A 212 30.68 -11.94 1.87
CA ALA A 212 29.51 -11.19 2.31
C ALA A 212 28.23 -11.65 1.58
N ILE A 213 28.31 -11.86 0.26
CA ILE A 213 27.17 -12.39 -0.52
C ILE A 213 26.81 -13.80 -0.02
N ALA A 214 27.79 -14.69 0.18
CA ALA A 214 27.54 -16.04 0.66
C ALA A 214 26.94 -16.06 2.06
N ALA A 215 27.38 -15.16 2.96
CA ALA A 215 26.81 -15.01 4.29
C ALA A 215 25.36 -14.54 4.24
N ALA A 216 25.06 -13.52 3.44
CA ALA A 216 23.70 -13.01 3.27
C ALA A 216 22.78 -14.04 2.59
N GLN A 217 23.26 -14.76 1.59
CA GLN A 217 22.52 -15.88 0.96
C GLN A 217 22.13 -16.93 2.02
N LYS A 218 23.08 -17.31 2.86
CA LYS A 218 22.82 -18.27 3.94
C LYS A 218 21.80 -17.73 4.98
N GLN A 219 21.74 -16.42 5.18
CA GLN A 219 20.69 -15.81 6.01
C GLN A 219 19.34 -15.84 5.30
N LEU A 220 19.26 -15.54 4.00
CA LEU A 220 18.03 -15.66 3.23
C LEU A 220 17.44 -17.07 3.27
N ASP A 221 18.30 -18.08 3.07
CA ASP A 221 17.89 -19.48 3.07
C ASP A 221 17.33 -19.94 4.45
N LYS A 222 17.75 -19.28 5.54
CA LYS A 222 17.25 -19.57 6.89
C LYS A 222 15.91 -18.91 7.22
N LEU A 223 15.53 -17.87 6.47
CA LEU A 223 14.24 -17.19 6.69
C LEU A 223 13.04 -18.06 6.28
N ILE A 224 13.27 -19.02 5.43
CA ILE A 224 12.23 -19.88 4.88
C ILE A 224 12.27 -21.23 5.55
N SER A 225 11.17 -21.65 6.13
CA SER A 225 11.06 -22.97 6.75
C SER A 225 11.04 -24.09 5.70
N PRO A 226 11.44 -25.32 6.07
CA PRO A 226 11.36 -26.46 5.15
C PRO A 226 9.92 -26.76 4.68
N GLU A 227 8.91 -26.44 5.50
CA GLU A 227 7.50 -26.57 5.17
C GLU A 227 7.09 -25.58 4.08
N GLN A 228 7.51 -24.32 4.22
CA GLN A 228 7.26 -23.28 3.22
C GLN A 228 7.92 -23.59 1.89
N HIS A 229 9.13 -24.16 1.87
CA HIS A 229 9.77 -24.62 0.64
C HIS A 229 9.01 -25.77 -0.09
N LYS A 230 8.24 -26.54 0.66
CA LYS A 230 7.41 -27.62 0.06
C LYS A 230 6.09 -27.10 -0.51
N SER A 231 5.51 -26.07 0.14
CA SER A 231 4.17 -25.54 -0.22
C SER A 231 4.24 -24.41 -1.24
N LEU A 232 5.33 -23.64 -1.28
CA LEU A 232 5.49 -22.44 -2.10
C LEU A 232 6.69 -22.54 -3.04
N LYS A 233 6.55 -21.88 -4.19
CA LYS A 233 7.68 -21.63 -5.10
C LYS A 233 8.46 -20.41 -4.61
N ILE A 234 9.60 -20.64 -3.94
CA ILE A 234 10.42 -19.57 -3.38
C ILE A 234 11.77 -19.54 -4.08
N LYS A 235 12.16 -18.35 -4.54
CA LYS A 235 13.48 -18.02 -5.08
C LYS A 235 14.15 -17.01 -4.18
N THR A 236 15.46 -17.08 -4.08
CA THR A 236 16.28 -16.09 -3.38
C THR A 236 17.15 -15.32 -4.36
N ALA A 237 17.32 -14.03 -4.14
CA ALA A 237 18.14 -13.15 -4.96
C ALA A 237 19.00 -12.25 -4.10
N MET A 238 20.27 -12.13 -4.47
CA MET A 238 21.21 -11.19 -3.88
C MET A 238 21.60 -10.14 -4.93
N ARG A 239 21.58 -8.88 -4.54
CA ARG A 239 22.02 -7.76 -5.37
C ARG A 239 23.01 -6.89 -4.58
N VAL A 240 23.84 -6.13 -5.31
CA VAL A 240 24.79 -5.19 -4.74
C VAL A 240 24.54 -3.81 -5.34
N GLY A 241 24.47 -2.78 -4.51
CA GLY A 241 24.25 -1.39 -4.93
C GLY A 241 23.17 -0.70 -4.11
N LYS A 242 22.66 0.42 -4.58
CA LYS A 242 21.60 1.16 -3.87
C LYS A 242 20.32 0.32 -3.82
N ALA A 243 19.81 0.10 -2.60
CA ALA A 243 18.68 -0.81 -2.38
C ALA A 243 17.48 -0.50 -3.28
N TYR A 244 17.01 0.75 -3.32
CA TYR A 244 15.82 1.10 -4.11
C TYR A 244 16.02 0.86 -5.62
N GLU A 245 17.24 1.10 -6.16
CA GLU A 245 17.53 0.90 -7.59
C GLU A 245 17.47 -0.60 -7.93
N GLN A 246 18.06 -1.43 -7.08
CA GLN A 246 18.11 -2.87 -7.28
C GLN A 246 16.74 -3.53 -7.09
N ILE A 247 15.93 -3.02 -6.15
CA ILE A 247 14.56 -3.49 -5.92
C ILE A 247 13.69 -3.20 -7.14
N VAL A 248 13.66 -1.94 -7.60
CA VAL A 248 12.86 -1.54 -8.77
C VAL A 248 13.27 -2.32 -10.01
N LYS A 249 14.57 -2.43 -10.24
CA LYS A 249 15.12 -3.18 -11.38
C LYS A 249 14.71 -4.65 -11.35
N LEU A 250 14.83 -5.32 -10.19
CA LEU A 250 14.42 -6.72 -10.09
C LEU A 250 12.89 -6.89 -10.20
N ALA A 251 12.10 -5.95 -9.66
CA ALA A 251 10.65 -5.98 -9.82
C ALA A 251 10.23 -5.91 -11.30
N GLU A 252 10.95 -5.12 -12.11
CA GLU A 252 10.73 -5.02 -13.56
C GLU A 252 11.21 -6.27 -14.29
N GLU A 253 12.43 -6.75 -14.01
CA GLU A 253 13.01 -7.96 -14.60
C GLU A 253 12.16 -9.20 -14.34
N ALA A 254 11.71 -9.38 -13.09
CA ALA A 254 10.86 -10.49 -12.68
C ALA A 254 9.38 -10.28 -13.04
N GLN A 255 9.04 -9.11 -13.56
CA GLN A 255 7.64 -8.70 -13.82
C GLN A 255 6.74 -8.94 -12.59
N SER A 256 7.18 -8.50 -11.44
CA SER A 256 6.46 -8.69 -10.17
C SER A 256 5.08 -8.04 -10.19
N ASP A 257 4.10 -8.73 -9.63
CA ASP A 257 2.72 -8.25 -9.54
C ASP A 257 2.46 -7.53 -8.21
N LEU A 258 3.26 -7.85 -7.19
CA LEU A 258 3.24 -7.23 -5.87
C LEU A 258 4.66 -7.14 -5.32
N LEU A 259 5.00 -5.99 -4.75
CA LEU A 259 6.21 -5.80 -3.97
C LEU A 259 5.84 -5.67 -2.50
N VAL A 260 6.51 -6.42 -1.62
CA VAL A 260 6.26 -6.40 -0.16
C VAL A 260 7.50 -5.90 0.56
N VAL A 261 7.31 -4.91 1.42
CA VAL A 261 8.38 -4.27 2.20
C VAL A 261 7.95 -3.99 3.63
N GLY A 262 8.88 -4.03 4.58
CA GLY A 262 8.68 -3.43 5.89
C GLY A 262 8.74 -1.89 5.80
N VAL A 263 7.95 -1.20 6.59
CA VAL A 263 7.93 0.28 6.62
C VAL A 263 9.24 0.86 7.13
N HIS A 264 9.88 0.18 8.09
CA HIS A 264 11.14 0.60 8.71
C HIS A 264 12.21 -0.48 8.51
N GLY A 265 13.44 -0.08 8.22
CA GLY A 265 14.60 -0.96 8.10
C GLY A 265 15.56 -0.82 9.27
N ARG A 266 16.73 -1.50 9.19
CA ARG A 266 17.79 -1.54 10.24
C ARG A 266 18.30 -0.18 10.72
N GLY A 267 18.16 0.88 9.93
CA GLY A 267 18.71 2.21 10.27
C GLY A 267 17.72 3.16 10.94
N ALA A 268 16.49 2.76 11.15
CA ALA A 268 15.47 3.63 11.76
C ALA A 268 15.60 3.56 13.30
N LEU A 269 16.38 4.49 13.87
CA LEU A 269 16.46 4.70 15.32
C LEU A 269 15.18 5.33 15.89
N ASP A 270 14.33 5.89 15.03
CA ASP A 270 13.05 6.50 15.39
C ASP A 270 11.94 5.89 14.55
N ALA A 271 10.90 5.40 15.21
CA ALA A 271 9.69 4.89 14.54
C ALA A 271 8.98 5.96 13.66
N ALA A 272 9.37 7.22 13.81
CA ALA A 272 8.87 8.34 13.01
C ALA A 272 9.56 8.50 11.65
N ILE A 273 10.67 7.82 11.38
CA ILE A 273 11.43 7.98 10.13
C ILE A 273 11.09 6.85 9.17
N PHE A 274 10.32 7.18 8.15
CA PHE A 274 10.04 6.28 7.02
C PHE A 274 11.32 5.96 6.24
N GLY A 275 11.58 4.68 5.97
CA GLY A 275 12.79 4.26 5.27
C GLY A 275 12.91 4.89 3.87
N SER A 276 14.03 5.56 3.59
CA SER A 276 14.28 6.21 2.30
C SER A 276 14.15 5.24 1.11
N THR A 277 14.50 3.99 1.31
CA THR A 277 14.37 2.91 0.31
C THR A 277 12.90 2.63 0.02
N THR A 278 12.07 2.41 1.04
CA THR A 278 10.63 2.13 0.90
C THR A 278 9.92 3.29 0.20
N TYR A 279 10.23 4.53 0.59
CA TYR A 279 9.71 5.73 -0.05
C TYR A 279 9.99 5.76 -1.57
N ARG A 280 11.26 5.55 -1.97
CA ARG A 280 11.66 5.56 -3.38
C ARG A 280 11.08 4.39 -4.19
N VAL A 281 10.96 3.23 -3.56
CA VAL A 281 10.35 2.05 -4.20
C VAL A 281 8.88 2.28 -4.51
N MET A 282 8.13 2.94 -3.63
CA MET A 282 6.73 3.30 -3.89
C MET A 282 6.56 4.30 -5.02
N GLN A 283 7.51 5.23 -5.17
CA GLN A 283 7.48 6.22 -6.25
C GLN A 283 7.83 5.62 -7.62
N LEU A 284 8.83 4.74 -7.64
CA LEU A 284 9.47 4.27 -8.86
C LEU A 284 9.00 2.89 -9.28
N GLY A 285 8.36 2.13 -8.39
CA GLY A 285 7.93 0.76 -8.64
C GLY A 285 6.88 0.64 -9.74
N SER A 286 7.02 -0.40 -10.56
CA SER A 286 6.12 -0.74 -11.68
C SER A 286 4.94 -1.61 -11.25
N CYS A 287 4.85 -1.99 -9.99
CA CYS A 287 3.75 -2.75 -9.39
C CYS A 287 3.33 -2.12 -8.06
N PRO A 288 2.14 -2.48 -7.52
CA PRO A 288 1.72 -2.08 -6.19
C PRO A 288 2.72 -2.49 -5.11
N VAL A 289 2.82 -1.68 -4.07
CA VAL A 289 3.70 -1.93 -2.93
C VAL A 289 2.87 -2.14 -1.68
N LEU A 290 2.95 -3.32 -1.09
CA LEU A 290 2.39 -3.62 0.23
C LEU A 290 3.42 -3.27 1.29
N ALA A 291 3.17 -2.21 2.01
CA ALA A 291 3.98 -1.76 3.13
C ALA A 291 3.42 -2.30 4.43
N VAL A 292 4.24 -3.04 5.14
CA VAL A 292 3.86 -3.69 6.39
C VAL A 292 4.38 -2.87 7.56
N PRO A 293 3.49 -2.41 8.47
CA PRO A 293 3.89 -1.61 9.63
C PRO A 293 4.70 -2.41 10.65
N ALA A 294 5.31 -1.67 11.57
CA ALA A 294 6.13 -2.24 12.65
C ALA A 294 5.31 -3.00 13.70
#